data_1142564af1d2d51093365754b9bb1fff
#
_entry.id   1142564af1d2d51093365754b9bb1fff
#
_cell.length_a   1.000
_cell.length_b   1.000
_cell.length_c   1.000
_cell.angle_alpha   90.00
_cell.angle_beta   90.00
_cell.angle_gamma   90.00
#
_symmetry.space_group_name_H-M   'P 1'
#
loop_
_entity.id
_entity.type
_entity.pdbx_description
1 polymer ?
#
loop_
_entity_poly.entity_id
_entity_poly.type
_entity_poly.pdbx_seq_one_letter_code
_entity_poly.pdbx_strand_id
1 'polypeptide(L)'
;MVEPTSHPARDEWERMLSGELYVADSPQQQEANMRKRRLVQAINTSEYDAFKERDELFHELFGAFGEGGFVEPPFNCDYGCNTFIGKNFYANMDCIFLDVARITIGDRVFFGPRVGLYTPYHPIDATVRSSGPEGARPITIGNDVWFGGNVVVGPGVTIGDDVVIGAGSVVVKDIPSHSVAVGNPCHVIREITDVDREYWEGKAAEYHAWKDSIQ
;
A
#
# COMPACT_ATOMS: atom_id res chain seq x y z
N MET A 1 -20.97 -13.86 32.21
CA MET A 1 -21.74 -12.96 31.36
C MET A 1 -20.94 -11.66 31.32
N VAL A 2 -20.40 -11.29 30.17
CA VAL A 2 -19.70 -10.00 29.98
C VAL A 2 -20.82 -9.00 29.69
N GLU A 3 -20.93 -7.95 30.49
CA GLU A 3 -21.88 -6.86 30.26
C GLU A 3 -21.56 -6.22 28.90
N PRO A 4 -22.54 -5.95 28.05
CA PRO A 4 -22.32 -5.21 26.83
C PRO A 4 -21.89 -3.79 27.20
N THR A 5 -20.63 -3.44 26.96
CA THR A 5 -20.17 -2.06 27.02
C THR A 5 -20.98 -1.27 26.00
N SER A 6 -21.85 -0.35 26.48
CA SER A 6 -22.62 0.55 25.61
C SER A 6 -21.66 1.57 24.97
N HIS A 7 -21.01 1.17 23.88
CA HIS A 7 -20.40 2.13 22.98
C HIS A 7 -21.55 2.86 22.21
N PRO A 8 -21.42 4.19 21.96
CA PRO A 8 -22.36 4.86 21.08
C PRO A 8 -22.42 4.08 19.75
N ALA A 9 -23.60 3.90 19.20
CA ALA A 9 -23.80 3.14 17.98
C ALA A 9 -22.99 3.77 16.86
N ARG A 10 -21.82 3.19 16.56
CA ARG A 10 -21.01 3.55 15.40
C ARG A 10 -21.72 3.04 14.15
N ASP A 11 -21.67 3.81 13.09
CA ASP A 11 -22.13 3.34 11.79
C ASP A 11 -21.12 2.33 11.17
N GLU A 12 -21.49 1.71 10.07
CA GLU A 12 -20.64 0.66 9.44
C GLU A 12 -19.32 1.23 8.91
N TRP A 13 -19.27 2.51 8.50
CA TRP A 13 -18.03 3.17 8.09
C TRP A 13 -17.07 3.38 9.26
N GLU A 14 -17.60 3.87 10.40
CA GLU A 14 -16.79 4.05 11.61
C GLU A 14 -16.28 2.73 12.18
N ARG A 15 -17.12 1.67 12.13
CA ARG A 15 -16.73 0.32 12.53
C ARG A 15 -15.60 -0.21 11.66
N MET A 16 -15.74 -0.08 10.34
CA MET A 16 -14.73 -0.46 9.35
C MET A 16 -13.37 0.19 9.65
N LEU A 17 -13.36 1.51 9.86
CA LEU A 17 -12.13 2.26 10.13
C LEU A 17 -11.53 1.98 11.52
N SER A 18 -12.34 1.59 12.50
CA SER A 18 -11.89 1.25 13.85
C SER A 18 -11.36 -0.18 13.99
N GLY A 19 -11.45 -1.01 12.93
CA GLY A 19 -11.02 -2.40 12.94
C GLY A 19 -12.01 -3.36 13.60
N GLU A 20 -13.24 -2.92 13.85
CA GLU A 20 -14.35 -3.78 14.28
C GLU A 20 -14.91 -4.55 13.09
N LEU A 21 -15.67 -5.63 13.35
CA LEU A 21 -16.42 -6.28 12.27
C LEU A 21 -17.54 -5.33 11.79
N TYR A 22 -17.70 -5.24 10.49
CA TYR A 22 -18.67 -4.37 9.79
C TYR A 22 -19.28 -5.11 8.60
N VAL A 23 -20.34 -4.56 8.03
CA VAL A 23 -20.94 -4.99 6.76
C VAL A 23 -20.77 -3.86 5.73
N ALA A 24 -20.30 -4.20 4.52
CA ALA A 24 -20.00 -3.22 3.48
C ALA A 24 -21.25 -2.77 2.69
N ASP A 25 -22.30 -2.29 3.39
CA ASP A 25 -23.59 -1.96 2.79
C ASP A 25 -24.11 -0.54 3.11
N SER A 26 -23.36 0.27 3.90
CA SER A 26 -23.80 1.62 4.27
C SER A 26 -23.82 2.58 3.08
N PRO A 27 -24.67 3.60 3.10
CA PRO A 27 -24.71 4.64 2.07
C PRO A 27 -23.36 5.34 1.87
N GLN A 28 -22.61 5.58 2.95
CA GLN A 28 -21.30 6.22 2.89
C GLN A 28 -20.26 5.34 2.17
N GLN A 29 -20.26 4.03 2.44
CA GLN A 29 -19.40 3.08 1.74
C GLN A 29 -19.74 3.02 0.25
N GLN A 30 -21.02 3.03 -0.09
CA GLN A 30 -21.49 3.02 -1.49
C GLN A 30 -21.06 4.31 -2.22
N GLU A 31 -21.20 5.48 -1.60
CA GLU A 31 -20.77 6.76 -2.18
C GLU A 31 -19.26 6.79 -2.41
N ALA A 32 -18.47 6.42 -1.40
CA ALA A 32 -17.00 6.35 -1.49
C ALA A 32 -16.55 5.37 -2.60
N ASN A 33 -17.19 4.20 -2.71
CA ASN A 33 -16.92 3.24 -3.76
C ASN A 33 -17.27 3.77 -5.15
N MET A 34 -18.41 4.47 -5.31
CA MET A 34 -18.80 5.09 -6.59
C MET A 34 -17.84 6.21 -6.99
N ARG A 35 -17.39 7.04 -6.03
CA ARG A 35 -16.36 8.06 -6.27
C ARG A 35 -15.08 7.41 -6.79
N LYS A 36 -14.56 6.39 -6.08
CA LYS A 36 -13.36 5.64 -6.46
C LYS A 36 -13.50 5.06 -7.87
N ARG A 37 -14.63 4.41 -8.20
CA ARG A 37 -14.82 3.80 -9.52
C ARG A 37 -14.67 4.81 -10.66
N ARG A 38 -15.20 6.03 -10.51
CA ARG A 38 -15.06 7.09 -11.52
C ARG A 38 -13.61 7.53 -11.67
N LEU A 39 -12.91 7.76 -10.56
CA LEU A 39 -11.51 8.20 -10.57
C LEU A 39 -10.58 7.13 -11.13
N VAL A 40 -10.69 5.88 -10.68
CA VAL A 40 -9.89 4.76 -11.19
C VAL A 40 -10.17 4.51 -12.67
N GLN A 41 -11.41 4.63 -13.12
CA GLN A 41 -11.71 4.53 -14.55
C GLN A 41 -11.02 5.66 -15.33
N ALA A 42 -11.12 6.91 -14.89
CA ALA A 42 -10.46 8.04 -15.54
C ALA A 42 -8.94 7.86 -15.61
N ILE A 43 -8.31 7.44 -14.50
CA ILE A 43 -6.87 7.15 -14.43
C ILE A 43 -6.50 6.06 -15.45
N ASN A 44 -7.19 4.94 -15.45
CA ASN A 44 -6.83 3.77 -16.24
C ASN A 44 -7.14 3.88 -17.73
N THR A 45 -7.97 4.86 -18.13
CA THR A 45 -8.31 5.13 -19.53
C THR A 45 -7.72 6.46 -20.04
N SER A 46 -6.91 7.15 -19.24
CA SER A 46 -6.23 8.38 -19.66
C SER A 46 -5.23 8.12 -20.79
N GLU A 47 -4.98 9.12 -21.62
CA GLU A 47 -3.95 9.03 -22.66
C GLU A 47 -2.56 8.76 -22.03
N TYR A 48 -1.70 8.10 -22.81
CA TYR A 48 -0.38 7.67 -22.32
C TYR A 48 0.46 8.82 -21.74
N ASP A 49 0.42 9.98 -22.36
CA ASP A 49 1.18 11.19 -21.99
C ASP A 49 0.43 12.17 -21.08
N ALA A 50 -0.76 11.83 -20.61
CA ALA A 50 -1.58 12.64 -19.70
C ALA A 50 -1.05 12.66 -18.25
N PHE A 51 0.27 12.89 -18.05
CA PHE A 51 0.92 12.79 -16.74
C PHE A 51 0.34 13.75 -15.71
N LYS A 52 0.11 15.01 -16.10
CA LYS A 52 -0.43 16.03 -15.20
C LYS A 52 -1.87 15.72 -14.78
N GLU A 53 -2.71 15.30 -15.73
CA GLU A 53 -4.10 14.93 -15.44
C GLU A 53 -4.16 13.72 -14.48
N ARG A 54 -3.31 12.72 -14.70
CA ARG A 54 -3.24 11.57 -13.80
C ARG A 54 -2.75 11.95 -12.40
N ASP A 55 -1.78 12.84 -12.27
CA ASP A 55 -1.32 13.35 -10.99
C ASP A 55 -2.47 14.04 -10.22
N GLU A 56 -3.24 14.92 -10.88
CA GLU A 56 -4.41 15.56 -10.30
C GLU A 56 -5.48 14.54 -9.85
N LEU A 57 -5.73 13.49 -10.67
CA LEU A 57 -6.66 12.41 -10.33
C LEU A 57 -6.18 11.57 -9.13
N PHE A 58 -4.89 11.30 -9.00
CA PHE A 58 -4.34 10.60 -7.83
C PHE A 58 -4.41 11.47 -6.57
N HIS A 59 -4.18 12.77 -6.67
CA HIS A 59 -4.40 13.71 -5.57
C HIS A 59 -5.86 13.77 -5.13
N GLU A 60 -6.80 13.63 -6.08
CA GLU A 60 -8.21 13.51 -5.74
C GLU A 60 -8.55 12.14 -5.15
N LEU A 61 -7.97 11.04 -5.64
CA LEU A 61 -8.29 9.67 -5.23
C LEU A 61 -7.83 9.38 -3.80
N PHE A 62 -6.56 9.68 -3.49
CA PHE A 62 -5.96 9.31 -2.22
C PHE A 62 -6.31 10.29 -1.08
N GLY A 63 -6.28 9.79 0.16
CA GLY A 63 -6.40 10.62 1.35
C GLY A 63 -5.24 11.62 1.51
N ALA A 64 -4.06 11.23 1.04
CA ALA A 64 -2.92 12.12 0.82
C ALA A 64 -2.00 11.52 -0.26
N PHE A 65 -1.45 12.38 -1.11
CA PHE A 65 -0.46 12.00 -2.13
C PHE A 65 0.65 13.03 -2.14
N GLY A 66 1.86 12.63 -1.72
CA GLY A 66 3.00 13.54 -1.55
C GLY A 66 3.58 14.00 -2.87
N GLU A 67 4.26 15.15 -2.83
CA GLU A 67 4.96 15.73 -3.98
C GLU A 67 5.95 14.73 -4.61
N GLY A 68 6.01 14.67 -5.94
CA GLY A 68 6.88 13.78 -6.70
C GLY A 68 6.40 12.32 -6.73
N GLY A 69 5.17 12.06 -6.29
CA GLY A 69 4.54 10.75 -6.40
C GLY A 69 4.22 10.40 -7.84
N PHE A 70 4.35 9.12 -8.21
CA PHE A 70 4.01 8.64 -9.53
C PHE A 70 3.48 7.20 -9.47
N VAL A 71 2.34 6.96 -10.12
CA VAL A 71 1.72 5.63 -10.21
C VAL A 71 1.45 5.29 -11.67
N GLU A 72 2.01 4.17 -12.12
CA GLU A 72 1.73 3.64 -13.46
C GLU A 72 0.35 2.98 -13.51
N PRO A 73 -0.49 3.34 -14.48
CA PRO A 73 -1.71 2.59 -14.72
C PRO A 73 -1.43 1.22 -15.40
N PRO A 74 -2.35 0.23 -15.28
CA PRO A 74 -3.56 0.32 -14.50
C PRO A 74 -3.34 0.20 -12.99
N PHE A 75 -4.17 0.90 -12.22
CA PHE A 75 -4.19 0.89 -10.76
C PHE A 75 -5.60 0.56 -10.26
N ASN A 76 -5.71 -0.12 -9.12
CA ASN A 76 -7.00 -0.39 -8.47
C ASN A 76 -6.92 -0.23 -6.95
N CYS A 77 -8.05 0.13 -6.33
CA CYS A 77 -8.18 0.21 -4.88
C CYS A 77 -9.63 -0.06 -4.44
N ASP A 78 -9.89 -0.14 -3.13
CA ASP A 78 -11.27 -0.24 -2.61
C ASP A 78 -11.92 1.13 -2.47
N TYR A 79 -11.26 2.08 -1.85
CA TYR A 79 -11.79 3.43 -1.63
C TYR A 79 -10.84 4.53 -2.11
N GLY A 80 -9.55 4.34 -2.01
CA GLY A 80 -8.50 5.32 -2.27
C GLY A 80 -8.34 6.33 -1.14
N CYS A 81 -9.43 6.85 -0.60
CA CYS A 81 -9.40 7.87 0.44
C CYS A 81 -8.81 7.42 1.79
N ASN A 82 -8.66 6.12 2.01
CA ASN A 82 -8.01 5.55 3.20
C ASN A 82 -6.51 5.31 3.00
N THR A 83 -5.95 5.66 1.84
CA THR A 83 -4.53 5.52 1.50
C THR A 83 -3.83 6.87 1.59
N PHE A 84 -2.73 6.92 2.35
CA PHE A 84 -1.94 8.12 2.63
C PHE A 84 -0.49 7.86 2.24
N ILE A 85 0.00 8.59 1.26
CA ILE A 85 1.29 8.38 0.61
C ILE A 85 2.18 9.59 0.80
N GLY A 86 3.43 9.36 1.22
CA GLY A 86 4.46 10.38 1.37
C GLY A 86 5.05 10.85 0.04
N LYS A 87 6.19 11.54 0.10
CA LYS A 87 6.84 12.16 -1.06
C LYS A 87 7.67 11.16 -1.86
N ASN A 88 7.84 11.47 -3.17
CA ASN A 88 8.69 10.69 -4.08
C ASN A 88 8.35 9.20 -4.11
N PHE A 89 7.06 8.90 -4.04
CA PHE A 89 6.54 7.56 -4.18
C PHE A 89 6.53 7.13 -5.64
N TYR A 90 6.88 5.89 -5.91
CA TYR A 90 6.71 5.28 -7.24
C TYR A 90 6.00 3.94 -7.12
N ALA A 91 4.95 3.73 -7.89
CA ALA A 91 4.35 2.42 -8.10
C ALA A 91 4.32 2.06 -9.57
N ASN A 92 4.82 0.87 -9.89
CA ASN A 92 4.73 0.29 -11.21
C ASN A 92 3.30 -0.24 -11.48
N MET A 93 3.02 -0.65 -12.70
CA MET A 93 1.71 -1.06 -13.18
C MET A 93 1.08 -2.22 -12.38
N ASP A 94 -0.24 -2.32 -12.44
CA ASP A 94 -1.07 -3.37 -11.86
C ASP A 94 -1.03 -3.44 -10.31
N CYS A 95 -0.68 -2.36 -9.63
CA CYS A 95 -0.76 -2.31 -8.18
C CYS A 95 -2.21 -2.25 -7.69
N ILE A 96 -2.49 -2.93 -6.56
CA ILE A 96 -3.83 -3.04 -5.97
C ILE A 96 -3.78 -2.70 -4.48
N PHE A 97 -4.51 -1.67 -4.04
CA PHE A 97 -4.61 -1.29 -2.63
C PHE A 97 -6.04 -1.51 -2.12
N LEU A 98 -6.27 -2.60 -1.40
CA LEU A 98 -7.54 -2.82 -0.73
C LEU A 98 -7.53 -2.05 0.59
N ASP A 99 -7.80 -0.76 0.51
CA ASP A 99 -7.70 0.21 1.59
C ASP A 99 -9.01 0.36 2.39
N VAL A 100 -9.57 -0.77 2.77
CA VAL A 100 -10.71 -0.84 3.70
C VAL A 100 -10.33 -0.24 5.05
N ALA A 101 -9.18 -0.63 5.62
CA ALA A 101 -8.53 0.09 6.70
C ALA A 101 -7.43 1.00 6.14
N ARG A 102 -6.88 1.86 7.00
CA ARG A 102 -5.84 2.82 6.63
C ARG A 102 -4.59 2.14 6.08
N ILE A 103 -4.11 2.62 4.94
CA ILE A 103 -2.78 2.34 4.39
C ILE A 103 -1.94 3.61 4.53
N THR A 104 -0.80 3.50 5.19
CA THR A 104 0.17 4.60 5.32
C THR A 104 1.48 4.19 4.68
N ILE A 105 1.98 5.00 3.75
CA ILE A 105 3.22 4.78 3.01
C ILE A 105 4.10 6.00 3.21
N GLY A 106 5.34 5.80 3.64
CA GLY A 106 6.32 6.86 3.87
C GLY A 106 6.88 7.48 2.59
N ASP A 107 7.97 8.20 2.74
CA ASP A 107 8.66 8.89 1.65
C ASP A 107 9.62 7.95 0.91
N ARG A 108 9.86 8.20 -0.41
CA ARG A 108 10.83 7.47 -1.25
C ARG A 108 10.62 5.95 -1.25
N VAL A 109 9.35 5.55 -1.34
CA VAL A 109 8.97 4.14 -1.43
C VAL A 109 8.76 3.76 -2.89
N PHE A 110 9.33 2.63 -3.30
CA PHE A 110 9.26 2.13 -4.67
C PHE A 110 8.58 0.77 -4.73
N PHE A 111 7.55 0.67 -5.56
CA PHE A 111 6.84 -0.59 -5.82
C PHE A 111 7.15 -1.10 -7.22
N GLY A 112 7.59 -2.35 -7.31
CA GLY A 112 7.58 -3.11 -8.56
C GLY A 112 6.14 -3.39 -9.03
N PRO A 113 5.97 -3.99 -10.21
CA PRO A 113 4.65 -4.26 -10.75
C PRO A 113 3.87 -5.27 -9.89
N ARG A 114 2.55 -5.11 -9.84
CA ARG A 114 1.62 -6.01 -9.16
C ARG A 114 1.85 -6.15 -7.66
N VAL A 115 2.25 -5.05 -6.99
CA VAL A 115 2.26 -5.02 -5.52
C VAL A 115 0.83 -4.90 -5.02
N GLY A 116 0.45 -5.80 -4.10
CA GLY A 116 -0.85 -5.83 -3.45
C GLY A 116 -0.75 -5.48 -1.97
N LEU A 117 -1.51 -4.46 -1.53
CA LEU A 117 -1.66 -4.10 -0.12
C LEU A 117 -3.10 -4.43 0.30
N TYR A 118 -3.29 -5.46 1.13
CA TYR A 118 -4.62 -5.98 1.46
C TYR A 118 -4.90 -5.82 2.95
N THR A 119 -5.70 -4.82 3.30
CA THR A 119 -6.10 -4.56 4.69
C THR A 119 -7.27 -5.42 5.16
N PRO A 120 -8.22 -5.87 4.29
CA PRO A 120 -9.36 -6.63 4.74
C PRO A 120 -9.05 -8.09 5.06
N TYR A 121 -9.87 -8.66 5.94
CA TYR A 121 -9.93 -10.10 6.22
C TYR A 121 -11.37 -10.52 6.49
N HIS A 122 -11.67 -11.79 6.27
CA HIS A 122 -12.95 -12.39 6.64
C HIS A 122 -12.81 -13.32 7.85
N PRO A 123 -13.89 -13.50 8.65
CA PRO A 123 -13.92 -14.49 9.71
C PRO A 123 -13.54 -15.88 9.22
N ILE A 124 -12.69 -16.57 9.97
CA ILE A 124 -12.27 -17.95 9.65
C ILE A 124 -13.45 -18.91 9.73
N ASP A 125 -14.34 -18.72 10.72
CA ASP A 125 -15.56 -19.53 10.83
C ASP A 125 -16.48 -19.29 9.64
N ALA A 126 -16.86 -20.37 8.97
CA ALA A 126 -17.64 -20.33 7.74
C ALA A 126 -19.04 -19.75 7.94
N THR A 127 -19.68 -20.04 9.08
CA THR A 127 -21.03 -19.57 9.39
C THR A 127 -21.04 -18.07 9.61
N VAL A 128 -20.09 -17.59 10.39
CA VAL A 128 -19.94 -16.14 10.64
C VAL A 128 -19.58 -15.42 9.34
N ARG A 129 -18.63 -15.96 8.56
CA ARG A 129 -18.24 -15.36 7.26
C ARG A 129 -19.42 -15.27 6.29
N SER A 130 -20.24 -16.31 6.21
CA SER A 130 -21.39 -16.36 5.31
C SER A 130 -22.55 -15.46 5.75
N SER A 131 -22.56 -14.98 6.99
CA SER A 131 -23.55 -14.00 7.47
C SER A 131 -23.23 -12.56 7.07
N GLY A 132 -22.08 -12.31 6.43
CA GLY A 132 -21.75 -11.04 5.78
C GLY A 132 -20.67 -10.19 6.45
N PRO A 133 -20.36 -10.27 7.76
CA PRO A 133 -19.40 -9.38 8.38
C PRO A 133 -17.96 -9.70 7.91
N GLU A 134 -17.19 -8.62 7.78
CA GLU A 134 -15.75 -8.65 7.48
C GLU A 134 -15.01 -7.68 8.41
N GLY A 135 -13.70 -7.74 8.42
CA GLY A 135 -12.87 -6.83 9.21
C GLY A 135 -11.66 -6.36 8.43
N ALA A 136 -10.96 -5.38 8.96
CA ALA A 136 -9.74 -4.89 8.35
C ALA A 136 -8.71 -4.49 9.40
N ARG A 137 -7.41 -4.51 9.02
CA ARG A 137 -6.32 -4.03 9.84
C ARG A 137 -5.41 -3.13 9.02
N PRO A 138 -4.94 -2.00 9.57
CA PRO A 138 -4.13 -1.05 8.83
C PRO A 138 -2.79 -1.65 8.41
N ILE A 139 -2.25 -1.16 7.30
CA ILE A 139 -0.89 -1.44 6.84
C ILE A 139 -0.07 -0.17 6.96
N THR A 140 1.13 -0.28 7.51
CA THR A 140 2.08 0.82 7.63
C THR A 140 3.39 0.46 6.96
N ILE A 141 3.89 1.32 6.08
CA ILE A 141 5.17 1.18 5.39
C ILE A 141 5.99 2.42 5.68
N GLY A 142 7.20 2.24 6.18
CA GLY A 142 8.14 3.32 6.48
C GLY A 142 8.71 3.99 5.25
N ASN A 143 9.81 4.71 5.44
CA ASN A 143 10.50 5.43 4.39
C ASN A 143 11.56 4.55 3.71
N ASP A 144 11.96 4.91 2.47
CA ASP A 144 13.07 4.26 1.77
C ASP A 144 12.89 2.75 1.57
N VAL A 145 11.66 2.30 1.30
CA VAL A 145 11.32 0.88 1.12
C VAL A 145 11.20 0.54 -0.36
N TRP A 146 11.83 -0.55 -0.77
CA TRP A 146 11.68 -1.09 -2.12
C TRP A 146 11.01 -2.46 -2.11
N PHE A 147 9.94 -2.58 -2.87
CA PHE A 147 9.24 -3.83 -3.13
C PHE A 147 9.56 -4.33 -4.54
N GLY A 148 10.04 -5.56 -4.65
CA GLY A 148 10.07 -6.27 -5.93
C GLY A 148 8.67 -6.54 -6.47
N GLY A 149 8.57 -6.96 -7.71
CA GLY A 149 7.26 -7.26 -8.32
C GLY A 149 6.53 -8.43 -7.67
N ASN A 150 5.19 -8.43 -7.76
CA ASN A 150 4.30 -9.46 -7.23
C ASN A 150 4.41 -9.68 -5.70
N VAL A 151 4.75 -8.65 -4.95
CA VAL A 151 4.72 -8.71 -3.48
C VAL A 151 3.30 -8.48 -2.99
N VAL A 152 2.88 -9.26 -1.99
CA VAL A 152 1.60 -9.10 -1.30
C VAL A 152 1.86 -8.82 0.17
N VAL A 153 1.21 -7.77 0.71
CA VAL A 153 1.22 -7.42 2.14
C VAL A 153 -0.16 -7.66 2.73
N GLY A 154 -0.21 -8.49 3.76
CA GLY A 154 -1.44 -8.86 4.46
C GLY A 154 -1.87 -7.87 5.53
N PRO A 155 -3.07 -8.07 6.12
CA PRO A 155 -3.68 -7.18 7.09
C PRO A 155 -2.85 -7.02 8.37
N GLY A 156 -2.68 -5.77 8.82
CA GLY A 156 -2.08 -5.44 10.11
C GLY A 156 -0.55 -5.42 10.10
N VAL A 157 0.10 -5.51 8.94
CA VAL A 157 1.56 -5.54 8.82
C VAL A 157 2.14 -4.13 8.92
N THR A 158 3.23 -4.02 9.67
CA THR A 158 4.11 -2.85 9.69
C THR A 158 5.47 -3.21 9.10
N ILE A 159 5.93 -2.42 8.12
CA ILE A 159 7.27 -2.51 7.52
C ILE A 159 8.03 -1.26 7.90
N GLY A 160 9.21 -1.43 8.50
CA GLY A 160 10.06 -0.32 8.94
C GLY A 160 10.71 0.46 7.81
N ASP A 161 11.62 1.36 8.15
CA ASP A 161 12.38 2.17 7.19
C ASP A 161 13.55 1.38 6.60
N ASP A 162 13.99 1.76 5.38
CA ASP A 162 15.15 1.18 4.70
C ASP A 162 15.04 -0.36 4.61
N VAL A 163 13.96 -0.82 3.93
CA VAL A 163 13.66 -2.24 3.77
C VAL A 163 13.59 -2.61 2.30
N VAL A 164 14.14 -3.77 1.96
CA VAL A 164 13.99 -4.39 0.63
C VAL A 164 13.16 -5.65 0.76
N ILE A 165 12.03 -5.70 0.06
CA ILE A 165 11.18 -6.89 -0.04
C ILE A 165 11.38 -7.52 -1.42
N GLY A 166 11.94 -8.73 -1.45
CA GLY A 166 12.18 -9.45 -2.71
C GLY A 166 10.91 -9.85 -3.46
N ALA A 167 11.01 -9.93 -4.78
CA ALA A 167 9.87 -10.23 -5.65
C ALA A 167 9.18 -11.56 -5.29
N GLY A 168 7.84 -11.61 -5.45
CA GLY A 168 7.02 -12.77 -5.16
C GLY A 168 6.82 -13.07 -3.67
N SER A 169 7.21 -12.16 -2.78
CA SER A 169 7.06 -12.34 -1.33
C SER A 169 5.62 -12.12 -0.85
N VAL A 170 5.23 -12.87 0.19
CA VAL A 170 3.95 -12.70 0.90
C VAL A 170 4.23 -12.32 2.35
N VAL A 171 4.06 -11.03 2.65
CA VAL A 171 4.37 -10.43 3.96
C VAL A 171 3.16 -10.54 4.86
N VAL A 172 3.25 -11.37 5.90
CA VAL A 172 2.17 -11.65 6.86
C VAL A 172 2.57 -11.37 8.31
N LYS A 173 3.76 -10.81 8.49
CA LYS A 173 4.32 -10.36 9.78
C LYS A 173 5.12 -9.09 9.58
N ASP A 174 5.28 -8.32 10.63
CA ASP A 174 6.09 -7.11 10.64
C ASP A 174 7.53 -7.38 10.19
N ILE A 175 8.08 -6.41 9.46
CA ILE A 175 9.48 -6.42 8.99
C ILE A 175 10.20 -5.25 9.66
N PRO A 176 11.27 -5.50 10.42
CA PRO A 176 12.04 -4.43 11.05
C PRO A 176 12.80 -3.58 10.03
N SER A 177 13.14 -2.36 10.42
CA SER A 177 13.97 -1.45 9.62
C SER A 177 15.32 -2.08 9.27
N HIS A 178 15.96 -1.56 8.23
CA HIS A 178 17.29 -1.97 7.75
C HIS A 178 17.40 -3.46 7.40
N SER A 179 16.38 -3.98 6.70
CA SER A 179 16.25 -5.42 6.42
C SER A 179 16.06 -5.75 4.96
N VAL A 180 16.64 -6.88 4.55
CA VAL A 180 16.27 -7.57 3.31
C VAL A 180 15.40 -8.77 3.68
N ALA A 181 14.16 -8.82 3.18
CA ALA A 181 13.20 -9.88 3.45
C ALA A 181 12.65 -10.48 2.15
N VAL A 182 12.44 -11.80 2.14
CA VAL A 182 11.99 -12.53 0.94
C VAL A 182 11.13 -13.73 1.30
N GLY A 183 10.36 -14.21 0.35
CA GLY A 183 9.74 -15.52 0.37
C GLY A 183 8.24 -15.53 0.69
N ASN A 184 7.67 -16.74 0.73
CA ASN A 184 6.30 -17.01 1.09
C ASN A 184 6.23 -18.18 2.09
N PRO A 185 5.96 -17.91 3.41
CA PRO A 185 5.82 -16.58 4.00
C PRO A 185 7.14 -15.79 3.99
N CYS A 186 7.02 -14.46 3.89
CA CYS A 186 8.17 -13.55 3.88
C CYS A 186 8.87 -13.54 5.23
N HIS A 187 10.20 -13.57 5.22
CA HIS A 187 11.05 -13.46 6.41
C HIS A 187 12.34 -12.71 6.10
N VAL A 188 12.90 -12.08 7.12
CA VAL A 188 14.20 -11.40 7.03
C VAL A 188 15.28 -12.43 6.78
N ILE A 189 16.11 -12.20 5.76
CA ILE A 189 17.24 -13.06 5.40
C ILE A 189 18.58 -12.44 5.80
N ARG A 190 18.65 -11.11 5.92
CA ARG A 190 19.82 -10.37 6.42
C ARG A 190 19.47 -8.91 6.74
N GLU A 191 20.34 -8.26 7.47
CA GLU A 191 20.33 -6.81 7.67
C GLU A 191 20.97 -6.08 6.47
N ILE A 192 20.57 -4.81 6.26
CA ILE A 192 21.25 -3.85 5.40
C ILE A 192 22.32 -3.17 6.24
N THR A 193 23.55 -3.11 5.76
CA THR A 193 24.72 -2.64 6.52
C THR A 193 25.54 -1.61 5.75
N ASP A 194 26.55 -1.03 6.40
CA ASP A 194 27.50 -0.12 5.76
C ASP A 194 28.22 -0.73 4.56
N VAL A 195 28.40 -2.06 4.54
CA VAL A 195 28.98 -2.77 3.38
C VAL A 195 28.09 -2.62 2.14
N ASP A 196 26.76 -2.68 2.30
CA ASP A 196 25.83 -2.45 1.20
C ASP A 196 25.94 -1.00 0.70
N ARG A 197 26.01 -0.04 1.62
CA ARG A 197 26.13 1.38 1.28
C ARG A 197 27.41 1.66 0.51
N GLU A 198 28.56 1.23 1.03
CA GLU A 198 29.87 1.43 0.39
C GLU A 198 29.93 0.82 -1.02
N TYR A 199 29.37 -0.39 -1.18
CA TYR A 199 29.28 -1.03 -2.48
C TYR A 199 28.48 -0.21 -3.48
N TRP A 200 27.28 0.24 -3.09
CA TRP A 200 26.40 0.99 -3.99
C TRP A 200 26.86 2.43 -4.23
N GLU A 201 27.50 3.09 -3.26
CA GLU A 201 28.17 4.39 -3.46
C GLU A 201 29.28 4.28 -4.51
N GLY A 202 30.09 3.21 -4.44
CA GLY A 202 31.09 2.92 -5.47
C GLY A 202 30.48 2.74 -6.86
N LYS A 203 29.39 1.98 -6.97
CA LYS A 203 28.66 1.80 -8.24
C LYS A 203 28.03 3.10 -8.76
N ALA A 204 27.51 3.92 -7.87
CA ALA A 204 26.96 5.22 -8.25
C ALA A 204 28.07 6.16 -8.78
N ALA A 205 29.24 6.19 -8.15
CA ALA A 205 30.41 6.95 -8.60
C ALA A 205 30.87 6.54 -10.00
N GLU A 206 30.98 5.20 -10.25
CA GLU A 206 31.29 4.65 -11.59
C GLU A 206 30.28 5.11 -12.64
N TYR A 207 28.97 5.07 -12.32
CA TYR A 207 27.90 5.52 -13.21
C TYR A 207 27.99 7.01 -13.52
N HIS A 208 28.21 7.86 -12.50
CA HIS A 208 28.32 9.30 -12.70
C HIS A 208 29.54 9.68 -13.53
N ALA A 209 30.69 9.07 -13.27
CA ALA A 209 31.88 9.27 -14.08
C ALA A 209 31.68 8.89 -15.56
N TRP A 210 30.99 7.76 -15.80
CA TRP A 210 30.62 7.38 -17.18
C TRP A 210 29.66 8.41 -17.80
N LYS A 211 28.62 8.84 -17.08
CA LYS A 211 27.65 9.80 -17.58
C LYS A 211 28.29 11.14 -17.96
N ASP A 212 29.22 11.63 -17.13
CA ASP A 212 29.93 12.89 -17.40
C ASP A 212 30.88 12.78 -18.59
N SER A 213 31.39 11.57 -18.91
CA SER A 213 32.25 11.34 -20.06
C SER A 213 31.55 11.34 -21.42
N ILE A 214 30.19 11.26 -21.45
CA ILE A 214 29.38 11.23 -22.67
C ILE A 214 28.60 12.52 -22.93
N GLN A 215 28.69 13.52 -22.03
CA GLN A 215 28.17 14.88 -22.19
C GLN A 215 29.24 15.80 -22.77
#